data_7767f9b5853d52170aa9bb5d2d01d230
#
_entry.id   7767f9b5853d52170aa9bb5d2d01d230
#
_cell.length_a   1.000
_cell.length_b   1.000
_cell.length_c   1.000
_cell.angle_alpha   90.00
_cell.angle_beta   90.00
_cell.angle_gamma   90.00
#
_symmetry.space_group_name_H-M   'P 1'
#
loop_
_entity.id
_entity.type
_entity.pdbx_description
1 polymer ?
#
loop_
_entity_poly.entity_id
_entity_poly.type
_entity_poly.pdbx_seq_one_letter_code
_entity_poly.pdbx_strand_id
1 'polypeptide(L)'
;DIPVPNPSEKVLEVTESPSVSEASAIYAAHGGPLLVEKQKADLGKGNEYTFAVALDRAACRKGHIEIVGAGPGDPDLISIRGRQMLEKADLILYAGSLVPKELTLCAKAGATVRSSADMNLEEQFALMKEFYDKGLFVVRLHTGDPCIYGAIQEQMNYFDQYGMDYHITPGISSFQAAAAALYSQFTIPEKVQTIILTRGEGRTPMPEKEQLHKLAQSQSTMCIFLSAGVVEKVQEELSRHYAPTTPVAACYKLTWKDERIYRGQLKDLAKIVKENHLTLTTLLVVGDAIDNRKGLSRLYADEFKHLFRK
;
A
#
# COMPACT_ATOMS: atom_id res chain seq x y z
N ASP A 1 38.83 27.64 18.27
CA ASP A 1 39.21 27.68 16.83
C ASP A 1 38.80 26.38 16.18
N ILE A 2 38.04 26.49 15.09
CA ILE A 2 37.64 25.33 14.27
C ILE A 2 38.70 25.16 13.18
N PRO A 3 39.45 24.04 13.15
CA PRO A 3 40.42 23.81 12.07
C PRO A 3 39.69 23.60 10.73
N VAL A 4 40.13 24.30 9.69
CA VAL A 4 39.56 24.24 8.34
C VAL A 4 40.64 23.87 7.32
N PRO A 5 40.35 23.04 6.30
CA PRO A 5 41.32 22.58 5.33
C PRO A 5 41.73 23.66 4.33
N ASN A 6 40.91 24.66 4.08
CA ASN A 6 41.16 25.73 3.08
C ASN A 6 41.15 27.11 3.74
N PRO A 7 42.19 27.46 4.58
CA PRO A 7 42.28 28.76 5.21
C PRO A 7 42.65 29.87 4.22
N SER A 8 42.22 31.11 4.48
CA SER A 8 42.55 32.27 3.75
C SER A 8 42.88 33.44 4.68
N GLU A 9 44.08 33.94 4.61
CA GLU A 9 44.54 35.08 5.42
C GLU A 9 43.65 36.32 5.20
N LYS A 10 43.32 36.61 3.94
CA LYS A 10 42.47 37.74 3.58
C LYS A 10 41.05 37.64 4.15
N VAL A 11 40.51 36.43 4.26
CA VAL A 11 39.19 36.18 4.87
C VAL A 11 39.31 36.26 6.41
N LEU A 12 40.37 35.76 6.97
CA LEU A 12 40.65 35.85 8.40
C LEU A 12 40.75 37.32 8.89
N GLU A 13 41.43 38.17 8.17
CA GLU A 13 41.55 39.61 8.47
C GLU A 13 40.20 40.33 8.52
N VAL A 14 39.25 39.93 7.66
CA VAL A 14 37.94 40.59 7.54
C VAL A 14 36.89 39.99 8.42
N THR A 15 36.89 38.67 8.63
CA THR A 15 35.78 37.91 9.26
C THR A 15 36.17 37.23 10.55
N GLU A 16 37.44 37.34 10.98
CA GLU A 16 38.01 36.61 12.16
C GLU A 16 37.87 35.09 12.03
N SER A 17 37.57 34.57 10.86
CA SER A 17 37.47 33.12 10.57
C SER A 17 38.26 32.80 9.31
N PRO A 18 39.17 31.80 9.33
CA PRO A 18 40.03 31.45 8.20
C PRO A 18 39.26 30.92 6.98
N SER A 19 38.04 30.39 7.18
CA SER A 19 37.13 29.95 6.13
C SER A 19 35.70 29.97 6.64
N VAL A 20 34.93 30.97 6.31
CA VAL A 20 33.56 31.15 6.81
C VAL A 20 32.64 29.97 6.44
N SER A 21 32.68 29.51 5.19
CA SER A 21 31.81 28.42 4.73
C SER A 21 32.12 27.09 5.43
N GLU A 22 33.41 26.73 5.60
CA GLU A 22 33.81 25.48 6.27
C GLU A 22 33.61 25.57 7.78
N ALA A 23 34.04 26.66 8.42
CA ALA A 23 33.85 26.85 9.85
C ALA A 23 32.34 26.85 10.22
N SER A 24 31.52 27.52 9.45
CA SER A 24 30.06 27.53 9.65
C SER A 24 29.43 26.14 9.45
N ALA A 25 29.86 25.39 8.43
CA ALA A 25 29.38 24.03 8.20
C ALA A 25 29.78 23.09 9.36
N ILE A 26 31.04 23.12 9.80
CA ILE A 26 31.53 22.32 10.93
C ILE A 26 30.82 22.70 12.24
N TYR A 27 30.65 24.00 12.48
CA TYR A 27 29.94 24.48 13.67
C TYR A 27 28.50 24.04 13.70
N ALA A 28 27.76 24.24 12.58
CA ALA A 28 26.37 23.81 12.46
C ALA A 28 26.21 22.29 12.55
N ALA A 29 27.22 21.54 12.16
CA ALA A 29 27.27 20.07 12.26
C ALA A 29 27.86 19.56 13.59
N HIS A 30 27.86 20.39 14.65
CA HIS A 30 28.36 20.03 15.99
C HIS A 30 29.76 19.40 15.96
N GLY A 31 30.66 19.94 15.14
CA GLY A 31 32.03 19.45 15.00
C GLY A 31 32.14 18.25 14.06
N GLY A 32 31.14 17.94 13.26
CA GLY A 32 31.19 16.86 12.28
C GLY A 32 32.20 17.08 11.16
N PRO A 33 32.68 16.01 10.50
CA PRO A 33 33.64 16.11 9.41
C PRO A 33 33.04 16.76 8.17
N LEU A 34 33.85 17.48 7.41
CA LEU A 34 33.46 17.97 6.09
C LEU A 34 33.31 16.78 5.13
N LEU A 35 32.17 16.76 4.44
CA LEU A 35 31.88 15.85 3.31
C LEU A 35 32.27 16.52 1.99
N VAL A 36 32.09 17.83 1.90
CA VAL A 36 32.49 18.65 0.78
C VAL A 36 33.25 19.85 1.34
N GLU A 37 34.52 19.96 1.00
CA GLU A 37 35.34 21.11 1.32
C GLU A 37 34.83 22.35 0.55
N LYS A 38 35.34 23.51 0.90
CA LYS A 38 34.95 24.79 0.30
C LYS A 38 34.95 24.73 -1.23
N GLN A 39 33.78 24.95 -1.80
CA GLN A 39 33.58 25.10 -3.23
C GLN A 39 33.13 26.53 -3.56
N LYS A 40 33.50 27.00 -4.76
CA LYS A 40 32.96 28.22 -5.31
C LYS A 40 31.97 27.91 -6.42
N ALA A 41 30.83 28.60 -6.41
CA ALA A 41 29.84 28.53 -7.45
C ALA A 41 29.60 29.94 -7.99
N ASP A 42 29.71 30.14 -9.32
CA ASP A 42 29.32 31.35 -10.02
C ASP A 42 27.94 31.12 -10.63
N LEU A 43 26.95 31.90 -10.17
CA LEU A 43 25.58 31.87 -10.72
C LEU A 43 25.39 32.91 -11.84
N GLY A 44 26.48 33.51 -12.36
CA GLY A 44 26.46 34.55 -13.35
C GLY A 44 26.14 35.93 -12.78
N LYS A 45 26.36 36.98 -13.60
CA LYS A 45 26.14 38.39 -13.22
C LYS A 45 27.00 38.88 -12.04
N GLY A 46 28.16 38.26 -11.80
CA GLY A 46 29.09 38.68 -10.73
C GLY A 46 28.66 38.22 -9.31
N ASN A 47 27.73 37.28 -9.21
CA ASN A 47 27.33 36.66 -7.94
C ASN A 47 28.12 35.38 -7.71
N GLU A 48 29.19 35.47 -6.95
CA GLU A 48 29.97 34.30 -6.48
C GLU A 48 29.46 33.85 -5.10
N TYR A 49 29.31 32.53 -4.93
CA TYR A 49 28.97 31.90 -3.64
C TYR A 49 30.02 30.90 -3.25
N THR A 50 30.28 30.81 -1.96
CA THR A 50 31.07 29.72 -1.41
C THR A 50 30.18 28.84 -0.51
N PHE A 51 30.33 27.54 -0.61
CA PHE A 51 29.64 26.58 0.25
C PHE A 51 30.60 25.48 0.68
N ALA A 52 30.26 24.86 1.82
CA ALA A 52 30.86 23.64 2.33
C ALA A 52 29.75 22.78 2.94
N VAL A 53 29.94 21.48 3.00
CA VAL A 53 28.96 20.53 3.58
C VAL A 53 29.67 19.72 4.66
N ALA A 54 29.12 19.70 5.88
CA ALA A 54 29.60 18.89 6.97
C ALA A 54 28.53 17.85 7.42
N LEU A 55 29.00 16.72 7.90
CA LEU A 55 28.12 15.68 8.47
C LEU A 55 27.77 16.06 9.90
N ASP A 56 26.49 16.36 10.15
CA ASP A 56 26.02 16.54 11.52
C ASP A 56 25.91 15.18 12.25
N ARG A 57 26.87 14.91 13.14
CA ARG A 57 26.87 13.69 13.95
C ARG A 57 25.83 13.69 15.07
N ALA A 58 25.29 14.85 15.42
CA ALA A 58 24.23 14.97 16.42
C ALA A 58 22.83 14.79 15.81
N ALA A 59 22.69 14.92 14.49
CA ALA A 59 21.48 14.62 13.77
C ALA A 59 21.28 13.11 13.73
N CYS A 60 20.77 12.54 14.81
CA CYS A 60 20.23 11.19 14.81
C CYS A 60 19.03 11.16 13.86
N ARG A 61 19.24 10.69 12.63
CA ARG A 61 18.11 10.30 11.77
C ARG A 61 17.33 9.24 12.52
N LYS A 62 16.09 9.56 12.87
CA LYS A 62 15.16 8.57 13.39
C LYS A 62 14.69 7.72 12.20
N GLY A 63 14.79 6.41 12.31
CA GLY A 63 14.25 5.51 11.30
C GLY A 63 12.73 5.66 11.21
N HIS A 64 12.15 5.27 10.09
CA HIS A 64 10.70 5.27 9.89
C HIS A 64 10.29 4.10 9.01
N ILE A 65 9.15 3.48 9.34
CA ILE A 65 8.55 2.43 8.53
C ILE A 65 7.21 2.92 7.97
N GLU A 66 7.09 2.92 6.67
CA GLU A 66 5.81 3.17 6.00
C GLU A 66 5.25 1.87 5.43
N ILE A 67 4.07 1.45 5.92
CA ILE A 67 3.32 0.31 5.38
C ILE A 67 2.44 0.85 4.26
N VAL A 68 2.70 0.46 3.02
CA VAL A 68 2.06 1.04 1.83
C VAL A 68 1.20 0.01 1.11
N GLY A 69 -0.03 0.40 0.77
CA GLY A 69 -0.88 -0.36 -0.13
C GLY A 69 -0.49 -0.15 -1.60
N ALA A 70 -0.14 -1.25 -2.27
CA ALA A 70 0.28 -1.26 -3.67
C ALA A 70 -0.87 -1.06 -4.67
N GLY A 71 -2.11 -1.14 -4.20
CA GLY A 71 -3.27 -1.22 -5.10
C GLY A 71 -3.52 -2.64 -5.64
N PRO A 72 -4.51 -2.82 -6.51
CA PRO A 72 -4.99 -4.13 -6.94
C PRO A 72 -4.11 -4.80 -8.00
N GLY A 73 -3.25 -4.06 -8.69
CA GLY A 73 -2.39 -4.63 -9.75
C GLY A 73 -1.80 -3.58 -10.68
N ASP A 74 -2.61 -2.69 -11.25
CA ASP A 74 -2.13 -1.60 -12.09
C ASP A 74 -1.27 -0.63 -11.27
N PRO A 75 -0.01 -0.37 -11.68
CA PRO A 75 0.86 0.59 -11.01
C PRO A 75 0.30 2.01 -10.89
N ASP A 76 -0.59 2.43 -11.78
CA ASP A 76 -1.22 3.74 -11.73
C ASP A 76 -2.34 3.84 -10.67
N LEU A 77 -2.73 2.70 -10.09
CA LEU A 77 -3.71 2.65 -9.00
C LEU A 77 -3.10 2.67 -7.60
N ILE A 78 -1.81 2.91 -7.49
CA ILE A 78 -1.21 3.27 -6.21
C ILE A 78 -1.62 4.70 -5.81
N SER A 79 -1.79 4.97 -4.53
CA SER A 79 -2.01 6.34 -4.09
C SER A 79 -0.78 7.22 -4.37
N ILE A 80 -1.00 8.52 -4.64
CA ILE A 80 0.10 9.49 -4.83
C ILE A 80 1.07 9.45 -3.64
N ARG A 81 0.54 9.38 -2.40
CA ARG A 81 1.37 9.25 -1.21
C ARG A 81 2.19 7.97 -1.25
N GLY A 82 1.58 6.82 -1.57
CA GLY A 82 2.29 5.54 -1.66
C GLY A 82 3.44 5.60 -2.65
N ARG A 83 3.23 6.19 -3.82
CA ARG A 83 4.26 6.42 -4.83
C ARG A 83 5.42 7.27 -4.30
N GLN A 84 5.10 8.40 -3.64
CA GLN A 84 6.11 9.27 -3.04
C GLN A 84 6.91 8.58 -1.92
N MET A 85 6.29 7.66 -1.17
CA MET A 85 7.02 6.88 -0.15
C MET A 85 7.98 5.89 -0.81
N LEU A 86 7.58 5.22 -1.89
CA LEU A 86 8.47 4.35 -2.66
C LEU A 86 9.68 5.11 -3.21
N GLU A 87 9.48 6.30 -3.75
CA GLU A 87 10.55 7.16 -4.31
C GLU A 87 11.56 7.62 -3.26
N LYS A 88 11.15 7.75 -1.99
CA LYS A 88 12.01 8.16 -0.86
C LYS A 88 12.70 7.01 -0.17
N ALA A 89 12.22 5.79 -0.33
CA ALA A 89 12.64 4.62 0.44
C ALA A 89 14.13 4.31 0.29
N ASP A 90 14.75 3.92 1.39
CA ASP A 90 16.08 3.31 1.42
C ASP A 90 15.98 1.78 1.32
N LEU A 91 14.88 1.20 1.85
CA LEU A 91 14.48 -0.18 1.68
C LEU A 91 13.02 -0.25 1.19
N ILE A 92 12.78 -1.00 0.11
CA ILE A 92 11.44 -1.43 -0.31
C ILE A 92 11.36 -2.94 -0.13
N LEU A 93 10.59 -3.39 0.88
CA LEU A 93 10.29 -4.79 1.10
C LEU A 93 8.87 -5.07 0.61
N TYR A 94 8.72 -5.78 -0.52
CA TYR A 94 7.42 -5.98 -1.17
C TYR A 94 6.90 -7.42 -1.07
N ALA A 95 5.58 -7.61 -1.11
CA ALA A 95 4.88 -8.88 -0.90
C ALA A 95 4.96 -9.84 -2.11
N GLY A 96 6.16 -10.14 -2.57
CA GLY A 96 6.42 -11.17 -3.59
C GLY A 96 5.61 -10.99 -4.88
N SER A 97 5.06 -12.10 -5.38
CA SER A 97 4.32 -12.14 -6.65
C SER A 97 2.93 -11.48 -6.61
N LEU A 98 2.50 -11.01 -5.45
CA LEU A 98 1.22 -10.32 -5.28
C LEU A 98 1.31 -8.80 -5.54
N VAL A 99 2.51 -8.28 -5.76
CA VAL A 99 2.78 -6.87 -6.06
C VAL A 99 3.51 -6.79 -7.40
N PRO A 100 3.04 -5.97 -8.35
CA PRO A 100 3.73 -5.76 -9.62
C PRO A 100 5.13 -5.20 -9.39
N LYS A 101 6.13 -5.84 -10.01
CA LYS A 101 7.52 -5.40 -9.89
C LYS A 101 7.73 -3.99 -10.45
N GLU A 102 6.92 -3.59 -11.40
CA GLU A 102 6.91 -2.25 -12.01
C GLU A 102 6.79 -1.14 -10.97
N LEU A 103 6.04 -1.36 -9.88
CA LEU A 103 5.93 -0.40 -8.77
C LEU A 103 7.25 -0.10 -8.08
N THR A 104 8.21 -1.03 -8.11
CA THR A 104 9.52 -0.84 -7.47
C THR A 104 10.52 -0.11 -8.35
N LEU A 105 10.21 0.12 -9.63
CA LEU A 105 11.09 0.80 -10.58
C LEU A 105 11.28 2.30 -10.29
N CYS A 106 10.38 2.89 -9.49
CA CYS A 106 10.51 4.27 -9.03
C CYS A 106 11.46 4.45 -7.83
N ALA A 107 12.06 3.37 -7.34
CA ALA A 107 13.01 3.43 -6.25
C ALA A 107 14.19 4.35 -6.58
N LYS A 108 14.61 5.18 -5.61
CA LYS A 108 15.78 6.05 -5.78
C LYS A 108 17.08 5.25 -5.99
N ALA A 109 18.07 5.87 -6.58
CA ALA A 109 19.41 5.29 -6.71
C ALA A 109 19.97 4.90 -5.33
N GLY A 110 20.50 3.68 -5.20
CA GLY A 110 21.04 3.15 -3.94
C GLY A 110 20.01 2.54 -2.98
N ALA A 111 18.71 2.58 -3.31
CA ALA A 111 17.70 1.90 -2.52
C ALA A 111 17.84 0.36 -2.64
N THR A 112 17.62 -0.34 -1.53
CA THR A 112 17.51 -1.80 -1.54
C THR A 112 16.07 -2.19 -1.85
N VAL A 113 15.87 -3.04 -2.86
CA VAL A 113 14.56 -3.57 -3.23
C VAL A 113 14.56 -5.09 -3.03
N ARG A 114 13.72 -5.61 -2.13
CA ARG A 114 13.71 -7.01 -1.74
C ARG A 114 12.28 -7.59 -1.74
N SER A 115 12.12 -8.76 -2.34
CA SER A 115 10.90 -9.57 -2.19
C SER A 115 10.88 -10.28 -0.85
N SER A 116 9.73 -10.35 -0.21
CA SER A 116 9.52 -11.11 1.02
C SER A 116 8.95 -12.51 0.80
N ALA A 117 8.89 -12.99 -0.46
CA ALA A 117 8.25 -14.26 -0.78
C ALA A 117 8.95 -15.48 -0.17
N ASP A 118 10.24 -15.38 0.09
CA ASP A 118 11.11 -16.41 0.67
C ASP A 118 11.45 -16.17 2.14
N MET A 119 10.78 -15.20 2.79
CA MET A 119 11.09 -14.76 4.16
C MET A 119 9.93 -15.08 5.10
N ASN A 120 10.25 -15.60 6.27
CA ASN A 120 9.30 -15.66 7.39
C ASN A 120 9.13 -14.30 8.07
N LEU A 121 8.28 -14.20 9.10
CA LEU A 121 7.95 -12.93 9.76
C LEU A 121 9.17 -12.32 10.47
N GLU A 122 9.95 -13.15 11.16
CA GLU A 122 11.14 -12.76 11.91
C GLU A 122 12.23 -12.23 10.99
N GLU A 123 12.44 -12.86 9.84
CA GLU A 123 13.40 -12.44 8.82
C GLU A 123 12.99 -11.10 8.18
N GLN A 124 11.70 -10.92 7.89
CA GLN A 124 11.17 -9.65 7.40
C GLN A 124 11.37 -8.54 8.42
N PHE A 125 11.06 -8.81 9.69
CA PHE A 125 11.23 -7.86 10.78
C PHE A 125 12.72 -7.51 10.98
N ALA A 126 13.61 -8.51 11.04
CA ALA A 126 15.04 -8.29 11.20
C ALA A 126 15.62 -7.39 10.11
N LEU A 127 15.23 -7.62 8.84
CA LEU A 127 15.65 -6.77 7.71
C LEU A 127 15.15 -5.34 7.85
N MET A 128 13.87 -5.14 8.15
CA MET A 128 13.30 -3.80 8.34
C MET A 128 13.94 -3.08 9.51
N LYS A 129 14.18 -3.79 10.62
CA LYS A 129 14.83 -3.24 11.82
C LYS A 129 16.28 -2.83 11.55
N GLU A 130 17.04 -3.60 10.78
CA GLU A 130 18.41 -3.25 10.39
C GLU A 130 18.47 -1.87 9.71
N PHE A 131 17.56 -1.60 8.78
CA PHE A 131 17.49 -0.30 8.11
C PHE A 131 16.98 0.80 9.05
N TYR A 132 15.96 0.49 9.84
CA TYR A 132 15.40 1.43 10.81
C TYR A 132 16.43 1.91 11.84
N ASP A 133 17.22 1.00 12.40
CA ASP A 133 18.25 1.33 13.41
C ASP A 133 19.37 2.23 12.84
N LYS A 134 19.58 2.19 11.53
CA LYS A 134 20.48 3.09 10.80
C LYS A 134 19.86 4.47 10.51
N GLY A 135 18.63 4.73 10.98
CA GLY A 135 17.92 5.98 10.71
C GLY A 135 17.39 6.10 9.28
N LEU A 136 17.17 4.97 8.62
CA LEU A 136 16.76 4.93 7.21
C LEU A 136 15.22 4.79 7.07
N PHE A 137 14.72 5.17 5.89
CA PHE A 137 13.30 5.11 5.55
C PHE A 137 12.96 3.77 4.89
N VAL A 138 12.10 3.00 5.54
CA VAL A 138 11.68 1.67 5.11
C VAL A 138 10.26 1.71 4.58
N VAL A 139 10.02 1.15 3.39
CA VAL A 139 8.68 0.89 2.88
C VAL A 139 8.40 -0.61 2.89
N ARG A 140 7.33 -0.99 3.61
CA ARG A 140 6.72 -2.32 3.52
C ARG A 140 5.54 -2.26 2.57
N LEU A 141 5.72 -2.78 1.35
CA LEU A 141 4.72 -2.70 0.27
C LEU A 141 3.85 -3.96 0.23
N HIS A 142 2.56 -3.78 0.50
CA HIS A 142 1.54 -4.84 0.51
C HIS A 142 0.62 -4.75 -0.71
N THR A 143 0.08 -5.90 -1.16
CA THR A 143 -0.95 -5.93 -2.21
C THR A 143 -2.25 -5.29 -1.72
N GLY A 144 -2.98 -4.65 -2.61
CA GLY A 144 -4.27 -4.03 -2.31
C GLY A 144 -4.17 -2.94 -1.25
N ASP A 145 -4.96 -3.09 -0.20
CA ASP A 145 -4.91 -2.30 1.03
C ASP A 145 -4.32 -3.15 2.17
N PRO A 146 -3.33 -2.64 2.93
CA PRO A 146 -2.68 -3.41 3.99
C PRO A 146 -3.62 -3.85 5.12
N CYS A 147 -4.66 -3.07 5.39
CA CYS A 147 -5.62 -3.32 6.46
C CYS A 147 -6.70 -4.35 6.10
N ILE A 148 -6.74 -4.78 4.81
CA ILE A 148 -7.72 -5.78 4.34
C ILE A 148 -6.98 -7.06 3.97
N TYR A 149 -6.98 -8.04 4.87
CA TYR A 149 -6.27 -9.33 4.74
C TYR A 149 -4.76 -9.23 4.49
N GLY A 150 -4.13 -8.10 4.87
CA GLY A 150 -2.71 -7.85 4.65
C GLY A 150 -1.78 -8.51 5.67
N ALA A 151 -2.29 -9.13 6.75
CA ALA A 151 -1.52 -9.73 7.83
C ALA A 151 -0.45 -8.78 8.43
N ILE A 152 -0.81 -7.49 8.58
CA ILE A 152 0.12 -6.48 9.10
C ILE A 152 0.12 -6.37 10.63
N GLN A 153 -0.91 -6.92 11.31
CA GLN A 153 -1.03 -6.78 12.76
C GLN A 153 0.19 -7.36 13.51
N GLU A 154 0.69 -8.50 13.05
CA GLU A 154 1.86 -9.15 13.65
C GLU A 154 3.13 -8.30 13.45
N GLN A 155 3.27 -7.66 12.29
CA GLN A 155 4.38 -6.74 12.01
C GLN A 155 4.29 -5.50 12.91
N MET A 156 3.12 -4.89 13.05
CA MET A 156 2.90 -3.74 13.93
C MET A 156 3.19 -4.08 15.39
N ASN A 157 2.82 -5.28 15.86
CA ASN A 157 3.16 -5.74 17.21
C ASN A 157 4.69 -5.74 17.46
N TYR A 158 5.47 -6.18 16.48
CA TYR A 158 6.92 -6.08 16.57
C TYR A 158 7.39 -4.61 16.62
N PHE A 159 6.84 -3.76 15.77
CA PHE A 159 7.23 -2.33 15.77
C PHE A 159 6.92 -1.67 17.10
N ASP A 160 5.75 -1.94 17.69
CA ASP A 160 5.34 -1.44 19.02
C ASP A 160 6.27 -1.94 20.11
N GLN A 161 6.61 -3.24 20.12
CA GLN A 161 7.51 -3.84 21.10
C GLN A 161 8.91 -3.20 21.11
N TYR A 162 9.38 -2.79 19.94
CA TYR A 162 10.71 -2.16 19.79
C TYR A 162 10.66 -0.63 19.73
N GLY A 163 9.50 -0.02 19.98
CA GLY A 163 9.33 1.44 19.97
C GLY A 163 9.66 2.08 18.63
N MET A 164 9.39 1.36 17.53
CA MET A 164 9.68 1.82 16.18
C MET A 164 8.56 2.74 15.70
N ASP A 165 8.93 3.82 15.02
CA ASP A 165 7.98 4.74 14.40
C ASP A 165 7.48 4.20 13.07
N TYR A 166 6.15 4.09 12.90
CA TYR A 166 5.55 3.60 11.66
C TYR A 166 4.24 4.29 11.34
N HIS A 167 3.86 4.24 10.07
CA HIS A 167 2.60 4.76 9.57
C HIS A 167 2.04 3.85 8.47
N ILE A 168 0.73 3.91 8.22
CA ILE A 168 0.06 3.15 7.17
C ILE A 168 -0.48 4.11 6.11
N THR A 169 -0.03 3.95 4.87
CA THR A 169 -0.63 4.57 3.70
C THR A 169 -1.60 3.59 3.05
N PRO A 170 -2.92 3.87 3.05
CA PRO A 170 -3.91 2.98 2.49
C PRO A 170 -3.75 2.80 0.98
N GLY A 171 -4.28 1.69 0.48
CA GLY A 171 -4.31 1.36 -0.94
C GLY A 171 -5.73 1.04 -1.44
N ILE A 172 -5.86 0.81 -2.73
CA ILE A 172 -7.11 0.36 -3.34
C ILE A 172 -7.18 -1.16 -3.24
N SER A 173 -8.17 -1.67 -2.51
CA SER A 173 -8.39 -3.11 -2.38
C SER A 173 -9.05 -3.71 -3.63
N SER A 174 -8.86 -5.00 -3.86
CA SER A 174 -9.41 -5.71 -5.01
C SER A 174 -10.95 -5.67 -5.08
N PHE A 175 -11.68 -5.52 -3.98
CA PHE A 175 -13.14 -5.39 -4.05
C PHE A 175 -13.59 -4.09 -4.74
N GLN A 176 -12.85 -2.99 -4.55
CA GLN A 176 -13.13 -1.72 -5.23
C GLN A 176 -12.79 -1.83 -6.73
N ALA A 177 -11.67 -2.47 -7.05
CA ALA A 177 -11.32 -2.77 -8.44
C ALA A 177 -12.35 -3.69 -9.11
N ALA A 178 -12.88 -4.69 -8.39
CA ALA A 178 -13.94 -5.55 -8.89
C ALA A 178 -15.23 -4.77 -9.20
N ALA A 179 -15.64 -3.86 -8.33
CA ALA A 179 -16.81 -3.01 -8.57
C ALA A 179 -16.65 -2.19 -9.86
N ALA A 180 -15.47 -1.58 -10.06
CA ALA A 180 -15.15 -0.83 -11.26
C ALA A 180 -15.13 -1.72 -12.52
N ALA A 181 -14.43 -2.86 -12.49
CA ALA A 181 -14.31 -3.78 -13.61
C ALA A 181 -15.63 -4.47 -13.97
N LEU A 182 -16.50 -4.66 -12.99
CA LEU A 182 -17.86 -5.16 -13.19
C LEU A 182 -18.84 -4.06 -13.63
N TYR A 183 -18.42 -2.80 -13.66
CA TYR A 183 -19.30 -1.63 -13.88
C TYR A 183 -20.50 -1.65 -12.94
N SER A 184 -20.28 -1.97 -11.69
CA SER A 184 -21.33 -2.18 -10.70
C SER A 184 -21.09 -1.37 -9.43
N GLN A 185 -22.12 -0.67 -8.99
CA GLN A 185 -22.20 -0.19 -7.62
C GLN A 185 -22.71 -1.33 -6.75
N PHE A 186 -21.94 -1.75 -5.77
CA PHE A 186 -22.25 -2.92 -4.93
C PHE A 186 -23.38 -2.72 -3.92
N THR A 187 -24.09 -1.60 -4.04
CA THR A 187 -25.31 -1.30 -3.29
C THR A 187 -26.44 -0.96 -4.25
N ILE A 188 -27.65 -1.40 -3.91
CA ILE A 188 -28.88 -1.10 -4.66
C ILE A 188 -29.86 -0.46 -3.68
N PRO A 189 -30.34 0.77 -3.92
CA PRO A 189 -31.36 1.38 -3.09
C PRO A 189 -32.55 0.45 -2.86
N GLU A 190 -33.02 0.38 -1.63
CA GLU A 190 -34.17 -0.42 -1.18
C GLU A 190 -34.01 -1.95 -1.29
N LYS A 191 -32.90 -2.46 -1.84
CA LYS A 191 -32.67 -3.89 -2.05
C LYS A 191 -31.43 -4.41 -1.33
N VAL A 192 -30.27 -3.82 -1.58
CA VAL A 192 -28.99 -4.22 -0.98
C VAL A 192 -28.21 -2.99 -0.56
N GLN A 193 -27.99 -2.80 0.73
CA GLN A 193 -27.26 -1.65 1.27
C GLN A 193 -25.95 -2.03 1.96
N THR A 194 -25.67 -3.33 2.05
CA THR A 194 -24.51 -3.85 2.78
C THR A 194 -23.55 -4.56 1.84
N ILE A 195 -22.26 -4.30 2.02
CA ILE A 195 -21.17 -5.02 1.36
C ILE A 195 -20.43 -5.79 2.44
N ILE A 196 -20.35 -7.10 2.31
CA ILE A 196 -19.63 -7.97 3.24
C ILE A 196 -18.28 -8.34 2.62
N LEU A 197 -17.20 -7.96 3.29
CA LEU A 197 -15.85 -8.39 2.97
C LEU A 197 -15.51 -9.57 3.87
N THR A 198 -15.31 -10.75 3.29
CA THR A 198 -15.10 -11.98 4.04
C THR A 198 -14.19 -12.95 3.28
N ARG A 199 -13.96 -14.12 3.86
CA ARG A 199 -13.30 -15.26 3.22
C ARG A 199 -14.05 -16.55 3.52
N GLY A 200 -13.82 -17.58 2.73
CA GLY A 200 -14.24 -18.94 3.06
C GLY A 200 -13.29 -19.58 4.08
N GLU A 201 -13.77 -20.58 4.79
CA GLU A 201 -12.96 -21.38 5.68
C GLU A 201 -12.06 -22.31 4.88
N GLY A 202 -10.75 -22.06 4.97
CA GLY A 202 -9.70 -22.88 4.37
C GLY A 202 -8.81 -23.53 5.42
N ARG A 203 -7.50 -23.36 5.29
CA ARG A 203 -6.52 -23.85 6.28
C ARG A 203 -6.67 -23.18 7.65
N THR A 204 -7.11 -21.93 7.67
CA THR A 204 -7.39 -21.18 8.89
C THR A 204 -8.89 -21.22 9.15
N PRO A 205 -9.34 -21.62 10.34
CA PRO A 205 -10.75 -21.69 10.67
C PRO A 205 -11.42 -20.32 10.62
N MET A 206 -12.73 -20.30 10.40
CA MET A 206 -13.58 -19.12 10.54
C MET A 206 -14.24 -19.12 11.91
N PRO A 207 -14.40 -17.93 12.54
CA PRO A 207 -15.24 -17.83 13.73
C PRO A 207 -16.64 -18.37 13.45
N GLU A 208 -17.21 -19.08 14.41
CA GLU A 208 -18.53 -19.72 14.23
C GLU A 208 -19.61 -18.71 13.77
N LYS A 209 -19.57 -17.48 14.29
CA LYS A 209 -20.54 -16.43 13.96
C LYS A 209 -20.35 -15.86 12.54
N GLU A 210 -19.20 -16.06 11.93
CA GLU A 210 -18.80 -15.48 10.62
C GLU A 210 -18.71 -16.54 9.52
N GLN A 211 -19.20 -17.75 9.75
CA GLN A 211 -19.28 -18.76 8.69
C GLN A 211 -20.15 -18.26 7.54
N LEU A 212 -19.78 -18.58 6.30
CA LEU A 212 -20.40 -17.99 5.10
C LEU A 212 -21.92 -18.19 5.08
N HIS A 213 -22.43 -19.35 5.48
CA HIS A 213 -23.88 -19.59 5.51
C HIS A 213 -24.61 -18.66 6.49
N LYS A 214 -23.97 -18.21 7.57
CA LYS A 214 -24.56 -17.25 8.52
C LYS A 214 -24.56 -15.84 7.93
N LEU A 215 -23.46 -15.42 7.32
CA LEU A 215 -23.37 -14.13 6.66
C LEU A 215 -24.30 -14.05 5.44
N ALA A 216 -24.49 -15.16 4.73
CA ALA A 216 -25.37 -15.27 3.57
C ALA A 216 -26.83 -15.03 3.88
N GLN A 217 -27.29 -15.14 5.14
CA GLN A 217 -28.69 -14.88 5.53
C GLN A 217 -29.15 -13.47 5.16
N SER A 218 -28.23 -12.49 5.15
CA SER A 218 -28.56 -11.10 4.78
C SER A 218 -28.77 -10.89 3.28
N GLN A 219 -28.36 -11.84 2.43
CA GLN A 219 -28.35 -11.74 0.97
C GLN A 219 -27.70 -10.46 0.44
N SER A 220 -26.74 -9.93 1.18
CA SER A 220 -25.95 -8.75 0.85
C SER A 220 -25.01 -8.99 -0.32
N THR A 221 -24.40 -7.95 -0.88
CA THR A 221 -23.28 -8.15 -1.80
C THR A 221 -22.08 -8.67 -1.00
N MET A 222 -21.56 -9.83 -1.38
CA MET A 222 -20.40 -10.43 -0.72
C MET A 222 -19.16 -10.41 -1.63
N CYS A 223 -18.04 -9.94 -1.09
CA CYS A 223 -16.72 -10.01 -1.71
C CYS A 223 -15.86 -11.00 -0.90
N ILE A 224 -15.60 -12.17 -1.48
CA ILE A 224 -15.02 -13.32 -0.78
C ILE A 224 -13.56 -13.47 -1.23
N PHE A 225 -12.64 -13.13 -0.33
CA PHE A 225 -11.19 -13.16 -0.53
C PHE A 225 -10.62 -14.56 -0.28
N LEU A 226 -9.46 -14.86 -0.83
CA LEU A 226 -8.62 -16.03 -0.50
C LEU A 226 -9.34 -17.40 -0.60
N SER A 227 -10.39 -17.51 -1.42
CA SER A 227 -11.34 -18.63 -1.35
C SER A 227 -11.46 -19.43 -2.64
N ALA A 228 -10.69 -19.14 -3.68
CA ALA A 228 -10.74 -19.91 -4.92
C ALA A 228 -10.40 -21.40 -4.72
N GLY A 229 -9.48 -21.71 -3.81
CA GLY A 229 -9.09 -23.09 -3.50
C GLY A 229 -10.13 -23.89 -2.72
N VAL A 230 -11.17 -23.25 -2.17
CA VAL A 230 -12.26 -23.87 -1.40
C VAL A 230 -13.63 -23.51 -1.98
N VAL A 231 -13.69 -23.20 -3.27
CA VAL A 231 -14.87 -22.63 -3.93
C VAL A 231 -16.11 -23.54 -3.85
N GLU A 232 -15.94 -24.86 -3.82
CA GLU A 232 -17.06 -25.79 -3.67
C GLU A 232 -17.77 -25.62 -2.34
N LYS A 233 -17.00 -25.54 -1.23
CA LYS A 233 -17.53 -25.26 0.10
C LYS A 233 -18.18 -23.88 0.14
N VAL A 234 -17.54 -22.88 -0.49
CA VAL A 234 -18.11 -21.53 -0.63
C VAL A 234 -19.48 -21.57 -1.32
N GLN A 235 -19.59 -22.24 -2.46
CA GLN A 235 -20.84 -22.37 -3.21
C GLN A 235 -21.91 -23.10 -2.37
N GLU A 236 -21.55 -24.20 -1.70
CA GLU A 236 -22.47 -24.95 -0.83
C GLU A 236 -23.05 -24.07 0.29
N GLU A 237 -22.17 -23.39 1.03
CA GLU A 237 -22.58 -22.54 2.15
C GLU A 237 -23.46 -21.36 1.71
N LEU A 238 -23.13 -20.71 0.60
CA LEU A 238 -23.92 -19.61 0.04
C LEU A 238 -25.29 -20.08 -0.47
N SER A 239 -25.36 -21.27 -1.06
CA SER A 239 -26.60 -21.84 -1.61
C SER A 239 -27.66 -22.14 -0.57
N ARG A 240 -27.32 -22.07 0.73
CA ARG A 240 -28.32 -22.21 1.81
C ARG A 240 -29.25 -21.00 1.91
N HIS A 241 -28.85 -19.83 1.39
CA HIS A 241 -29.62 -18.60 1.52
C HIS A 241 -29.76 -17.79 0.22
N TYR A 242 -28.77 -17.85 -0.67
CA TYR A 242 -28.89 -17.25 -1.99
C TYR A 242 -29.57 -18.20 -2.99
N ALA A 243 -30.36 -17.63 -3.89
CA ALA A 243 -30.96 -18.42 -4.98
C ALA A 243 -29.86 -18.97 -5.90
N PRO A 244 -30.05 -20.16 -6.49
CA PRO A 244 -29.11 -20.74 -7.46
C PRO A 244 -28.81 -19.82 -8.64
N THR A 245 -29.74 -18.92 -8.99
CA THR A 245 -29.64 -17.94 -10.07
C THR A 245 -29.00 -16.61 -9.65
N THR A 246 -28.63 -16.45 -8.38
CA THR A 246 -27.96 -15.24 -7.89
C THR A 246 -26.71 -14.96 -8.72
N PRO A 247 -26.53 -13.72 -9.24
CA PRO A 247 -25.36 -13.36 -10.01
C PRO A 247 -24.06 -13.53 -9.22
N VAL A 248 -23.03 -14.05 -9.89
CA VAL A 248 -21.68 -14.19 -9.36
C VAL A 248 -20.65 -13.69 -10.36
N ALA A 249 -19.49 -13.28 -9.86
CA ALA A 249 -18.32 -13.01 -10.67
C ALA A 249 -17.06 -13.59 -10.00
N ALA A 250 -16.24 -14.30 -10.76
CA ALA A 250 -14.90 -14.68 -10.38
C ALA A 250 -13.90 -13.75 -11.08
N CYS A 251 -13.26 -12.90 -10.31
CA CYS A 251 -12.38 -11.84 -10.80
C CYS A 251 -10.92 -12.22 -10.51
N TYR A 252 -10.20 -12.62 -11.53
CA TYR A 252 -8.81 -13.06 -11.44
C TYR A 252 -7.87 -11.94 -11.85
N LYS A 253 -6.86 -11.66 -11.01
CA LYS A 253 -5.81 -10.65 -11.26
C LYS A 253 -6.37 -9.31 -11.74
N LEU A 254 -7.32 -8.77 -10.98
CA LEU A 254 -7.93 -7.48 -11.26
C LEU A 254 -6.88 -6.40 -11.51
N THR A 255 -7.04 -5.67 -12.61
CA THR A 255 -6.16 -4.60 -13.09
C THR A 255 -4.76 -5.01 -13.57
N TRP A 256 -4.41 -6.29 -13.49
CA TRP A 256 -3.19 -6.81 -14.09
C TRP A 256 -3.34 -6.98 -15.61
N LYS A 257 -2.22 -7.08 -16.34
CA LYS A 257 -2.23 -7.29 -17.80
C LYS A 257 -2.93 -8.59 -18.24
N ASP A 258 -2.98 -9.59 -17.36
CA ASP A 258 -3.64 -10.87 -17.56
C ASP A 258 -4.93 -11.00 -16.73
N GLU A 259 -5.61 -9.87 -16.50
CA GLU A 259 -6.94 -9.84 -15.88
C GLU A 259 -7.92 -10.74 -16.63
N ARG A 260 -8.71 -11.51 -15.87
CA ARG A 260 -9.82 -12.30 -16.40
C ARG A 260 -11.01 -12.22 -15.47
N ILE A 261 -12.18 -11.97 -16.02
CA ILE A 261 -13.45 -11.85 -15.28
C ILE A 261 -14.46 -12.81 -15.88
N TYR A 262 -14.99 -13.68 -15.04
CA TYR A 262 -16.00 -14.66 -15.42
C TYR A 262 -17.27 -14.39 -14.64
N ARG A 263 -18.37 -14.10 -15.35
CA ARG A 263 -19.69 -13.90 -14.79
C ARG A 263 -20.51 -15.16 -14.93
N GLY A 264 -21.45 -15.39 -14.00
CA GLY A 264 -22.35 -16.51 -14.05
C GLY A 264 -23.39 -16.48 -12.94
N GLN A 265 -23.92 -17.63 -12.62
CA GLN A 265 -24.88 -17.83 -11.54
C GLN A 265 -24.23 -18.62 -10.39
N LEU A 266 -24.75 -18.48 -9.18
CA LEU A 266 -24.19 -19.13 -8.00
C LEU A 266 -24.07 -20.65 -8.18
N LYS A 267 -25.06 -21.30 -8.80
CA LYS A 267 -25.00 -22.74 -9.07
C LYS A 267 -23.79 -23.19 -9.90
N ASP A 268 -23.20 -22.29 -10.66
CA ASP A 268 -22.09 -22.56 -11.58
C ASP A 268 -20.73 -22.06 -11.03
N LEU A 269 -20.70 -21.43 -9.85
CA LEU A 269 -19.50 -20.73 -9.32
C LEU A 269 -18.28 -21.66 -9.24
N ALA A 270 -18.43 -22.85 -8.66
CA ALA A 270 -17.35 -23.81 -8.52
C ALA A 270 -16.84 -24.32 -9.88
N LYS A 271 -17.76 -24.55 -10.84
CA LYS A 271 -17.45 -24.93 -12.20
C LYS A 271 -16.62 -23.82 -12.89
N ILE A 272 -17.07 -22.56 -12.81
CA ILE A 272 -16.40 -21.39 -13.38
C ILE A 272 -14.94 -21.32 -12.89
N VAL A 273 -14.73 -21.41 -11.58
CA VAL A 273 -13.38 -21.30 -10.98
C VAL A 273 -12.47 -22.45 -11.42
N LYS A 274 -12.99 -23.69 -11.43
CA LYS A 274 -12.20 -24.87 -11.78
C LYS A 274 -11.86 -24.97 -13.25
N GLU A 275 -12.83 -24.82 -14.14
CA GLU A 275 -12.62 -24.92 -15.59
C GLU A 275 -11.67 -23.84 -16.13
N ASN A 276 -11.65 -22.67 -15.47
CA ASN A 276 -10.75 -21.58 -15.83
C ASN A 276 -9.44 -21.56 -15.03
N HIS A 277 -9.18 -22.59 -14.22
CA HIS A 277 -7.97 -22.73 -13.40
C HIS A 277 -7.66 -21.50 -12.55
N LEU A 278 -8.69 -20.88 -11.96
CA LEU A 278 -8.53 -19.69 -11.14
C LEU A 278 -7.97 -20.08 -9.77
N THR A 279 -6.89 -19.44 -9.37
CA THR A 279 -6.13 -19.76 -8.16
C THR A 279 -5.94 -18.53 -7.26
N LEU A 280 -4.74 -18.35 -6.72
CA LEU A 280 -4.34 -17.16 -5.98
C LEU A 280 -4.70 -15.87 -6.74
N THR A 281 -4.97 -14.78 -6.03
CA THR A 281 -5.39 -13.49 -6.64
C THR A 281 -6.78 -13.50 -7.31
N THR A 282 -7.65 -14.44 -6.92
CA THR A 282 -9.05 -14.45 -7.35
C THR A 282 -9.96 -13.91 -6.26
N LEU A 283 -10.74 -12.88 -6.59
CA LEU A 283 -11.84 -12.40 -5.77
C LEU A 283 -13.16 -12.98 -6.29
N LEU A 284 -13.96 -13.58 -5.41
CA LEU A 284 -15.31 -14.02 -5.74
C LEU A 284 -16.30 -12.95 -5.27
N VAL A 285 -17.18 -12.50 -6.16
CA VAL A 285 -18.23 -11.54 -5.85
C VAL A 285 -19.58 -12.21 -6.06
N VAL A 286 -20.49 -12.05 -5.09
CA VAL A 286 -21.82 -12.68 -5.09
C VAL A 286 -22.88 -11.64 -4.72
N GLY A 287 -23.97 -11.62 -5.44
CA GLY A 287 -25.13 -10.78 -5.10
C GLY A 287 -25.77 -10.08 -6.29
N ASP A 288 -26.99 -9.63 -6.08
CA ASP A 288 -27.82 -9.00 -7.11
C ASP A 288 -27.24 -7.71 -7.68
N ALA A 289 -26.33 -7.06 -6.94
CA ALA A 289 -25.73 -5.81 -7.39
C ALA A 289 -24.86 -5.98 -8.65
N ILE A 290 -24.30 -7.18 -8.90
CA ILE A 290 -23.42 -7.44 -10.05
C ILE A 290 -24.07 -7.12 -11.39
N ASP A 291 -25.34 -7.48 -11.54
CA ASP A 291 -26.09 -7.31 -12.82
C ASP A 291 -27.16 -6.22 -12.75
N ASN A 292 -27.19 -5.44 -11.66
CA ASN A 292 -28.21 -4.40 -11.52
C ASN A 292 -27.85 -3.15 -12.35
N ARG A 293 -28.68 -2.86 -13.35
CA ARG A 293 -28.60 -1.64 -14.18
C ARG A 293 -29.78 -0.70 -13.99
N LYS A 294 -30.75 -1.07 -13.14
CA LYS A 294 -32.04 -0.37 -13.02
C LYS A 294 -32.25 0.29 -11.64
N GLY A 295 -31.40 0.02 -10.68
CA GLY A 295 -31.51 0.62 -9.34
C GLY A 295 -31.27 2.12 -9.40
N LEU A 296 -32.28 2.91 -9.08
CA LEU A 296 -32.19 4.37 -9.03
C LEU A 296 -31.98 4.83 -7.61
N SER A 297 -31.02 5.72 -7.42
CA SER A 297 -30.85 6.42 -6.14
C SER A 297 -31.92 7.49 -6.01
N ARG A 298 -32.60 7.53 -4.87
CA ARG A 298 -33.52 8.65 -4.54
C ARG A 298 -32.82 10.00 -4.46
N LEU A 299 -31.48 9.99 -4.33
CA LEU A 299 -30.67 11.22 -4.31
C LEU A 299 -30.93 12.12 -5.53
N TYR A 300 -31.23 11.51 -6.68
CA TYR A 300 -31.52 12.22 -7.95
C TYR A 300 -33.01 12.43 -8.23
N ALA A 301 -33.90 11.94 -7.35
CA ALA A 301 -35.33 12.16 -7.50
C ALA A 301 -35.67 13.66 -7.31
N ASP A 302 -36.66 14.15 -8.05
CA ASP A 302 -37.08 15.57 -7.97
C ASP A 302 -37.55 15.97 -6.58
N GLU A 303 -38.09 15.02 -5.84
CA GLU A 303 -38.59 15.17 -4.48
C GLU A 303 -37.47 15.23 -3.41
N PHE A 304 -36.24 14.84 -3.77
CA PHE A 304 -35.12 14.78 -2.82
C PHE A 304 -34.48 16.15 -2.66
N LYS A 305 -34.76 16.77 -1.52
CA LYS A 305 -34.16 18.06 -1.11
C LYS A 305 -32.94 17.82 -0.24
N HIS A 306 -31.86 18.55 -0.47
CA HIS A 306 -30.66 18.57 0.38
C HIS A 306 -30.11 20.00 0.46
N LEU A 307 -29.05 20.23 1.27
CA LEU A 307 -28.47 21.54 1.56
C LEU A 307 -28.23 22.44 0.32
N PHE A 308 -27.90 21.85 -0.83
CA PHE A 308 -27.54 22.56 -2.06
C PHE A 308 -28.61 22.43 -3.18
N ARG A 309 -29.63 21.60 -2.99
CA ARG A 309 -30.74 21.40 -3.93
C ARG A 309 -32.05 21.66 -3.19
N LYS A 310 -32.60 22.87 -3.39
CA LYS A 310 -33.85 23.34 -2.77
C LYS A 310 -35.07 22.83 -3.52
#